data_18cee69c5cdac7db23d3e88c95ff10c7
#
_entry.id   18cee69c5cdac7db23d3e88c95ff10c7
#
_cell.length_a   1.000
_cell.length_b   1.000
_cell.length_c   1.000
_cell.angle_alpha   90.00
_cell.angle_beta   90.00
_cell.angle_gamma   90.00
#
_symmetry.space_group_name_H-M   'P 1'
#
loop_
_entity.id
_entity.type
_entity.pdbx_description
1 polymer ?
#
loop_
_entity_poly.entity_id
_entity_poly.type
_entity_poly.pdbx_seq_one_letter_code
_entity_poly.pdbx_strand_id
1 'polypeptide(L)'
;MIVVVGIGADGMPGLPDPSRCELRRATVIYGSRRQLGLLDDTVGAARREWPSPMMPALRGLLDNGADVHVLASGDPLLHGIGGTLIRLFGPEQVRVLPHVSAVALACARMGWTVQDTEVISLVTADPHTAVRRGGQAIVLSSDRSTPKTLAVLLNAYGRGDSEFSVLEQLGGPAERRRDGTAREWATDAPLDVDDLNVIAVRYLPDERRSSLPDDAFVNDGQITKLGIRAVTLAVLAPRPGERLWDVGAGSGSIAVEWCRSWPSCTAVAFEREERRRLFIGLNAAAFGVSIDVRGEAPDAFDGAATPSAVFIGGGLTQPGVLDACLDNLPVGGRLVANAVTAESEAILAQAYSRLGGELRRFQHYHGEPLGDFTGWRPQLPVTQWEVITR
;
A
#
# COMPACT_ATOMS: atom_id res chain seq x y z
N MET A 1 -16.11 -27.92 -6.67
CA MET A 1 -16.01 -26.49 -7.09
C MET A 1 -16.31 -25.59 -5.89
N ILE A 2 -15.67 -24.44 -5.76
CA ILE A 2 -15.93 -23.44 -4.72
C ILE A 2 -16.81 -22.33 -5.28
N VAL A 3 -17.95 -22.05 -4.66
CA VAL A 3 -18.82 -20.94 -5.04
C VAL A 3 -18.75 -19.87 -3.95
N VAL A 4 -18.25 -18.68 -4.30
CA VAL A 4 -18.13 -17.55 -3.38
C VAL A 4 -19.27 -16.59 -3.64
N VAL A 5 -20.12 -16.39 -2.63
CA VAL A 5 -21.30 -15.52 -2.73
C VAL A 5 -21.10 -14.28 -1.88
N GLY A 6 -21.13 -13.12 -2.51
CA GLY A 6 -21.12 -11.83 -1.83
C GLY A 6 -22.46 -11.58 -1.15
N ILE A 7 -22.43 -11.07 0.10
CA ILE A 7 -23.63 -10.71 0.86
C ILE A 7 -23.41 -9.39 1.61
N GLY A 8 -24.36 -8.48 1.50
CA GLY A 8 -24.35 -7.19 2.20
C GLY A 8 -24.99 -7.26 3.59
N ALA A 9 -25.05 -6.12 4.27
CA ALA A 9 -25.77 -5.98 5.55
C ALA A 9 -27.30 -6.10 5.37
N ASP A 10 -27.80 -5.99 4.15
CA ASP A 10 -29.17 -6.22 3.73
C ASP A 10 -29.55 -7.72 3.71
N GLY A 11 -28.58 -8.63 3.85
CA GLY A 11 -28.79 -10.06 3.94
C GLY A 11 -29.42 -10.69 2.70
N MET A 12 -30.20 -11.78 2.91
CA MET A 12 -30.87 -12.49 1.82
C MET A 12 -31.81 -11.60 0.98
N PRO A 13 -32.56 -10.64 1.53
CA PRO A 13 -33.42 -9.74 0.73
C PRO A 13 -32.66 -8.93 -0.31
N GLY A 14 -31.43 -8.50 -0.02
CA GLY A 14 -30.61 -7.69 -0.94
C GLY A 14 -29.93 -8.49 -2.05
N LEU A 15 -29.91 -9.81 -1.99
CA LEU A 15 -29.26 -10.65 -2.98
C LEU A 15 -30.06 -10.73 -4.29
N PRO A 16 -29.40 -10.76 -5.45
CA PRO A 16 -30.03 -11.08 -6.72
C PRO A 16 -30.46 -12.56 -6.74
N ASP A 17 -31.48 -12.88 -7.56
CA ASP A 17 -32.03 -14.24 -7.66
C ASP A 17 -31.00 -15.35 -7.89
N PRO A 18 -30.00 -15.18 -8.76
CA PRO A 18 -28.97 -16.21 -8.95
C PRO A 18 -28.23 -16.55 -7.65
N SER A 19 -27.88 -15.54 -6.84
CA SER A 19 -27.18 -15.73 -5.56
C SER A 19 -28.09 -16.38 -4.52
N ARG A 20 -29.37 -15.99 -4.45
CA ARG A 20 -30.35 -16.65 -3.56
C ARG A 20 -30.57 -18.11 -3.93
N CYS A 21 -30.75 -18.40 -5.22
CA CYS A 21 -30.91 -19.78 -5.70
C CYS A 21 -29.68 -20.63 -5.38
N GLU A 22 -28.50 -20.05 -5.55
CA GLU A 22 -27.23 -20.73 -5.24
C GLU A 22 -27.11 -21.09 -3.77
N LEU A 23 -27.43 -20.17 -2.85
CA LEU A 23 -27.36 -20.41 -1.41
C LEU A 23 -28.43 -21.43 -0.95
N ARG A 24 -29.62 -21.43 -1.56
CA ARG A 24 -30.70 -22.42 -1.22
C ARG A 24 -30.35 -23.84 -1.62
N ARG A 25 -29.58 -24.05 -2.69
CA ARG A 25 -29.13 -25.38 -3.11
C ARG A 25 -27.87 -25.88 -2.42
N ALA A 26 -27.17 -25.00 -1.68
CA ALA A 26 -25.95 -25.33 -0.99
C ALA A 26 -26.18 -26.45 0.05
N THR A 27 -25.20 -27.33 0.23
CA THR A 27 -25.17 -28.34 1.27
C THR A 27 -24.38 -27.91 2.50
N VAL A 28 -23.29 -27.15 2.24
CA VAL A 28 -22.45 -26.54 3.28
C VAL A 28 -22.07 -25.13 2.90
N ILE A 29 -22.14 -24.21 3.84
CA ILE A 29 -21.79 -22.81 3.67
C ILE A 29 -20.80 -22.40 4.76
N TYR A 30 -19.65 -21.89 4.34
CA TYR A 30 -18.63 -21.31 5.22
C TYR A 30 -18.75 -19.78 5.25
N GLY A 31 -18.55 -19.17 6.40
CA GLY A 31 -18.56 -17.72 6.56
C GLY A 31 -18.15 -17.29 7.96
N SER A 32 -18.09 -16.01 8.21
CA SER A 32 -18.03 -15.47 9.57
C SER A 32 -19.39 -15.63 10.26
N ARG A 33 -19.39 -15.64 11.59
CA ARG A 33 -20.62 -15.71 12.39
C ARG A 33 -21.67 -14.67 11.94
N ARG A 34 -21.23 -13.44 11.66
CA ARG A 34 -22.10 -12.38 11.15
C ARG A 34 -22.73 -12.74 9.79
N GLN A 35 -21.91 -13.20 8.84
CA GLN A 35 -22.39 -13.55 7.49
C GLN A 35 -23.37 -14.72 7.53
N LEU A 36 -23.09 -15.75 8.31
CA LEU A 36 -23.97 -16.90 8.49
C LEU A 36 -25.32 -16.51 9.15
N GLY A 37 -25.31 -15.50 10.02
CA GLY A 37 -26.52 -14.94 10.64
C GLY A 37 -27.41 -14.14 9.70
N LEU A 38 -26.92 -13.78 8.49
CA LEU A 38 -27.71 -13.08 7.46
C LEU A 38 -28.54 -14.03 6.58
N LEU A 39 -28.30 -15.34 6.69
CA LEU A 39 -29.05 -16.37 5.96
C LEU A 39 -30.39 -16.62 6.67
N ASP A 40 -31.47 -16.62 5.89
CA ASP A 40 -32.81 -16.95 6.37
C ASP A 40 -33.08 -18.49 6.47
N ASP A 41 -34.29 -18.89 6.88
CA ASP A 41 -34.65 -20.25 7.06
C ASP A 41 -34.89 -21.04 5.74
N THR A 42 -34.87 -20.34 4.61
CA THR A 42 -34.96 -20.98 3.28
C THR A 42 -33.66 -21.65 2.86
N VAL A 43 -32.57 -21.39 3.57
CA VAL A 43 -31.24 -21.96 3.33
C VAL A 43 -31.02 -23.12 4.31
N GLY A 44 -31.23 -24.36 3.83
CA GLY A 44 -31.08 -25.58 4.61
C GLY A 44 -29.65 -26.11 4.77
N ALA A 45 -28.66 -25.41 4.25
CA ALA A 45 -27.25 -25.82 4.29
C ALA A 45 -26.66 -25.85 5.69
N ALA A 46 -25.74 -26.77 5.92
CA ALA A 46 -24.92 -26.78 7.15
C ALA A 46 -24.04 -25.49 7.19
N ARG A 47 -24.23 -24.68 8.24
CA ARG A 47 -23.50 -23.43 8.45
C ARG A 47 -22.22 -23.68 9.22
N ARG A 48 -21.06 -23.31 8.66
CA ARG A 48 -19.75 -23.52 9.26
C ARG A 48 -19.01 -22.19 9.41
N GLU A 49 -18.72 -21.86 10.64
CA GLU A 49 -17.87 -20.67 10.94
C GLU A 49 -16.39 -20.99 10.66
N TRP A 50 -15.66 -19.99 10.17
CA TRP A 50 -14.22 -20.14 9.96
C TRP A 50 -13.48 -20.33 11.27
N PRO A 51 -12.60 -21.34 11.38
CA PRO A 51 -11.72 -21.45 12.54
C PRO A 51 -10.63 -20.36 12.52
N SER A 52 -10.05 -20.10 13.67
CA SER A 52 -8.86 -19.26 13.78
C SER A 52 -7.66 -20.15 14.17
N PRO A 53 -6.59 -20.19 13.37
CA PRO A 53 -6.37 -19.51 12.09
C PRO A 53 -7.16 -20.11 10.93
N MET A 54 -7.60 -19.25 9.99
CA MET A 54 -8.46 -19.65 8.87
C MET A 54 -7.71 -20.41 7.75
N MET A 55 -6.44 -20.10 7.51
CA MET A 55 -5.68 -20.58 6.36
C MET A 55 -5.60 -22.13 6.22
N PRO A 56 -5.43 -22.92 7.29
CA PRO A 56 -5.43 -24.37 7.19
C PRO A 56 -6.78 -24.92 6.69
N ALA A 57 -7.90 -24.35 7.18
CA ALA A 57 -9.25 -24.74 6.74
C ALA A 57 -9.52 -24.38 5.28
N LEU A 58 -9.02 -23.24 4.80
CA LEU A 58 -9.12 -22.85 3.39
C LEU A 58 -8.43 -23.86 2.46
N ARG A 59 -7.24 -24.34 2.81
CA ARG A 59 -6.49 -25.29 1.99
C ARG A 59 -7.19 -26.65 1.84
N GLY A 60 -7.92 -27.09 2.88
CA GLY A 60 -8.66 -28.35 2.88
C GLY A 60 -10.08 -28.29 2.32
N LEU A 61 -10.54 -27.16 1.76
CA LEU A 61 -11.93 -26.99 1.32
C LEU A 61 -12.40 -28.01 0.28
N LEU A 62 -11.52 -28.46 -0.61
CA LEU A 62 -11.84 -29.40 -1.69
C LEU A 62 -11.48 -30.87 -1.39
N ASP A 63 -10.92 -31.16 -0.22
CA ASP A 63 -10.44 -32.53 0.12
C ASP A 63 -11.56 -33.58 0.08
N ASN A 64 -12.83 -33.19 0.29
CA ASN A 64 -13.96 -34.08 0.29
C ASN A 64 -14.73 -34.18 -1.05
N GLY A 65 -14.22 -33.52 -2.13
CA GLY A 65 -14.81 -33.57 -3.45
C GLY A 65 -16.20 -32.95 -3.62
N ALA A 66 -16.75 -32.31 -2.58
CA ALA A 66 -18.07 -31.69 -2.59
C ALA A 66 -18.01 -30.23 -3.07
N ASP A 67 -19.11 -29.73 -3.63
CA ASP A 67 -19.29 -28.32 -3.89
C ASP A 67 -19.39 -27.55 -2.55
N VAL A 68 -18.52 -26.56 -2.37
CA VAL A 68 -18.44 -25.77 -1.16
C VAL A 68 -18.87 -24.32 -1.44
N HIS A 69 -19.74 -23.80 -0.60
CA HIS A 69 -20.17 -22.41 -0.68
C HIS A 69 -19.47 -21.57 0.39
N VAL A 70 -19.06 -20.36 0.01
CA VAL A 70 -18.36 -19.42 0.89
C VAL A 70 -19.05 -18.07 0.83
N LEU A 71 -19.39 -17.50 1.98
CA LEU A 71 -19.89 -16.14 2.07
C LEU A 71 -18.73 -15.14 2.15
N ALA A 72 -18.88 -14.03 1.47
CA ALA A 72 -17.99 -12.89 1.56
C ALA A 72 -18.78 -11.60 1.75
N SER A 73 -18.23 -10.60 2.41
CA SER A 73 -18.88 -9.30 2.58
C SER A 73 -18.83 -8.50 1.28
N GLY A 74 -19.97 -8.04 0.79
CA GLY A 74 -20.07 -7.24 -0.44
C GLY A 74 -19.47 -7.93 -1.66
N ASP A 75 -18.49 -7.33 -2.30
CA ASP A 75 -17.78 -7.93 -3.43
C ASP A 75 -16.64 -8.84 -2.93
N PRO A 76 -16.69 -10.16 -3.24
CA PRO A 76 -15.68 -11.12 -2.82
C PRO A 76 -14.27 -10.84 -3.34
N LEU A 77 -14.12 -10.05 -4.41
CA LEU A 77 -12.83 -9.74 -5.02
C LEU A 77 -12.26 -8.39 -4.53
N LEU A 78 -13.06 -7.56 -3.87
CA LEU A 78 -12.59 -6.31 -3.30
C LEU A 78 -12.09 -6.51 -1.86
N HIS A 79 -10.78 -6.74 -1.67
CA HIS A 79 -10.16 -7.06 -0.36
C HIS A 79 -10.84 -8.24 0.37
N GLY A 80 -11.51 -9.10 -0.38
CA GLY A 80 -12.29 -10.23 0.13
C GLY A 80 -11.59 -11.58 -0.05
N ILE A 81 -12.23 -12.63 0.53
CA ILE A 81 -11.72 -14.00 0.51
C ILE A 81 -11.65 -14.61 -0.91
N GLY A 82 -12.44 -14.09 -1.86
CA GLY A 82 -12.49 -14.60 -3.23
C GLY A 82 -11.14 -14.56 -3.94
N GLY A 83 -10.41 -13.47 -3.81
CA GLY A 83 -9.05 -13.36 -4.36
C GLY A 83 -8.06 -14.36 -3.74
N THR A 84 -8.21 -14.68 -2.46
CA THR A 84 -7.38 -15.70 -1.78
C THR A 84 -7.71 -17.11 -2.27
N LEU A 85 -8.98 -17.42 -2.45
CA LEU A 85 -9.44 -18.72 -2.96
C LEU A 85 -8.98 -18.93 -4.41
N ILE A 86 -9.07 -17.91 -5.27
CA ILE A 86 -8.56 -17.99 -6.65
C ILE A 86 -7.05 -18.24 -6.66
N ARG A 87 -6.28 -17.59 -5.79
CA ARG A 87 -4.82 -17.85 -5.70
C ARG A 87 -4.48 -19.27 -5.22
N LEU A 88 -5.32 -19.86 -4.36
CA LEU A 88 -5.09 -21.20 -3.81
C LEU A 88 -5.51 -22.31 -4.76
N PHE A 89 -6.63 -22.15 -5.47
CA PHE A 89 -7.28 -23.22 -6.23
C PHE A 89 -7.33 -22.98 -7.73
N GLY A 90 -6.97 -21.80 -8.20
CA GLY A 90 -7.10 -21.41 -9.59
C GLY A 90 -8.51 -20.90 -9.96
N PRO A 91 -8.63 -20.06 -11.01
CA PRO A 91 -9.89 -19.46 -11.42
C PRO A 91 -10.93 -20.49 -11.89
N GLU A 92 -10.49 -21.65 -12.42
CA GLU A 92 -11.36 -22.71 -12.93
C GLU A 92 -12.11 -23.45 -11.80
N GLN A 93 -11.59 -23.41 -10.57
CA GLN A 93 -12.19 -24.06 -9.42
C GLN A 93 -13.03 -23.13 -8.56
N VAL A 94 -13.03 -21.82 -8.85
CA VAL A 94 -13.69 -20.79 -8.03
C VAL A 94 -14.65 -19.96 -8.85
N ARG A 95 -15.95 -20.10 -8.57
CA ARG A 95 -16.99 -19.26 -9.16
C ARG A 95 -17.37 -18.15 -8.17
N VAL A 96 -17.35 -16.91 -8.63
CA VAL A 96 -17.69 -15.74 -7.80
C VAL A 96 -19.04 -15.16 -8.22
N LEU A 97 -19.94 -14.97 -7.26
CA LEU A 97 -21.20 -14.24 -7.39
C LEU A 97 -21.08 -12.95 -6.57
N PRO A 98 -20.73 -11.82 -7.20
CA PRO A 98 -20.50 -10.57 -6.48
C PRO A 98 -21.79 -9.95 -5.98
N HIS A 99 -21.67 -9.15 -4.90
CA HIS A 99 -22.67 -8.22 -4.43
C HIS A 99 -22.09 -6.81 -4.43
N VAL A 100 -22.93 -5.78 -4.23
CA VAL A 100 -22.45 -4.39 -4.18
C VAL A 100 -21.42 -4.23 -3.05
N SER A 101 -20.27 -3.68 -3.40
CA SER A 101 -19.20 -3.49 -2.42
C SER A 101 -19.52 -2.38 -1.43
N ALA A 102 -18.95 -2.45 -0.22
CA ALA A 102 -19.03 -1.37 0.76
C ALA A 102 -18.45 -0.05 0.21
N VAL A 103 -17.46 -0.12 -0.69
CA VAL A 103 -16.88 1.06 -1.37
C VAL A 103 -17.90 1.71 -2.29
N ALA A 104 -18.60 0.95 -3.13
CA ALA A 104 -19.61 1.49 -4.03
C ALA A 104 -20.77 2.13 -3.26
N LEU A 105 -21.22 1.48 -2.18
CA LEU A 105 -22.25 2.02 -1.28
C LEU A 105 -21.77 3.31 -0.60
N ALA A 106 -20.56 3.33 -0.05
CA ALA A 106 -19.99 4.50 0.59
C ALA A 106 -19.87 5.67 -0.39
N CYS A 107 -19.33 5.43 -1.60
CA CYS A 107 -19.25 6.45 -2.64
C CYS A 107 -20.64 7.01 -2.99
N ALA A 108 -21.66 6.15 -3.10
CA ALA A 108 -23.04 6.60 -3.37
C ALA A 108 -23.59 7.47 -2.23
N ARG A 109 -23.31 7.16 -0.94
CA ARG A 109 -23.72 7.97 0.22
C ARG A 109 -22.96 9.29 0.32
N MET A 110 -21.70 9.33 -0.13
CA MET A 110 -20.86 10.51 -0.13
C MET A 110 -21.06 11.39 -1.37
N GLY A 111 -21.75 10.91 -2.42
CA GLY A 111 -21.82 11.58 -3.72
C GLY A 111 -20.46 11.60 -4.44
N TRP A 112 -19.61 10.59 -4.23
CA TRP A 112 -18.30 10.49 -4.84
C TRP A 112 -18.30 9.51 -6.01
N THR A 113 -17.48 9.78 -7.02
CA THR A 113 -17.24 8.84 -8.11
C THR A 113 -16.22 7.78 -7.65
N VAL A 114 -16.45 6.51 -7.97
CA VAL A 114 -15.57 5.42 -7.53
C VAL A 114 -14.16 5.56 -8.14
N GLN A 115 -14.08 5.98 -9.40
CA GLN A 115 -12.82 6.13 -10.12
C GLN A 115 -11.91 7.24 -9.56
N ASP A 116 -12.48 8.25 -8.88
CA ASP A 116 -11.74 9.37 -8.30
C ASP A 116 -11.51 9.19 -6.79
N THR A 117 -11.85 8.00 -6.26
CA THR A 117 -11.78 7.69 -4.84
C THR A 117 -10.78 6.56 -4.59
N GLU A 118 -9.78 6.81 -3.77
CA GLU A 118 -8.83 5.78 -3.35
C GLU A 118 -9.52 4.78 -2.41
N VAL A 119 -9.16 3.50 -2.52
CA VAL A 119 -9.61 2.45 -1.61
C VAL A 119 -8.45 1.97 -0.77
N ILE A 120 -8.56 2.10 0.55
CA ILE A 120 -7.52 1.70 1.49
C ILE A 120 -8.11 0.66 2.44
N SER A 121 -7.43 -0.48 2.60
CA SER A 121 -7.87 -1.52 3.53
C SER A 121 -6.99 -1.54 4.77
N LEU A 122 -7.59 -1.26 5.93
CA LEU A 122 -6.97 -1.40 7.25
C LEU A 122 -7.36 -2.69 7.95
N VAL A 123 -7.95 -3.66 7.24
CA VAL A 123 -8.30 -4.96 7.82
C VAL A 123 -7.06 -5.70 8.33
N THR A 124 -5.93 -5.57 7.63
CA THR A 124 -4.64 -6.18 7.99
C THR A 124 -3.46 -5.23 7.89
N ALA A 125 -3.65 -4.04 7.31
CA ALA A 125 -2.59 -3.06 7.13
C ALA A 125 -2.48 -2.15 8.35
N ASP A 126 -1.28 -1.60 8.55
CA ASP A 126 -1.03 -0.59 9.58
C ASP A 126 -1.85 0.68 9.28
N PRO A 127 -2.52 1.28 10.28
CA PRO A 127 -3.29 2.51 10.15
C PRO A 127 -2.54 3.69 9.51
N HIS A 128 -1.22 3.77 9.67
CA HIS A 128 -0.39 4.78 9.00
C HIS A 128 -0.53 4.77 7.48
N THR A 129 -0.82 3.60 6.89
CA THR A 129 -1.00 3.47 5.44
C THR A 129 -2.24 4.19 4.90
N ALA A 130 -3.13 4.67 5.77
CA ALA A 130 -4.28 5.49 5.40
C ALA A 130 -4.05 7.01 5.63
N VAL A 131 -2.85 7.44 5.97
CA VAL A 131 -2.52 8.88 6.05
C VAL A 131 -2.21 9.40 4.64
N ARG A 132 -2.95 10.44 4.21
CA ARG A 132 -2.79 11.08 2.87
C ARG A 132 -2.67 12.59 2.99
N ARG A 133 -2.19 13.21 1.92
CA ARG A 133 -1.93 14.64 1.81
C ARG A 133 -2.80 15.29 0.73
N GLY A 134 -4.10 15.07 0.83
CA GLY A 134 -5.10 15.50 -0.13
C GLY A 134 -5.80 14.32 -0.81
N GLY A 135 -6.76 14.63 -1.68
CA GLY A 135 -7.63 13.65 -2.31
C GLY A 135 -8.73 13.11 -1.38
N GLN A 136 -9.33 12.02 -1.77
CA GLN A 136 -10.39 11.37 -1.02
C GLN A 136 -10.24 9.86 -1.04
N ALA A 137 -10.61 9.19 0.05
CA ALA A 137 -10.54 7.74 0.15
C ALA A 137 -11.73 7.14 0.90
N ILE A 138 -12.07 5.90 0.53
CA ILE A 138 -12.85 5.00 1.37
C ILE A 138 -11.90 4.04 2.05
N VAL A 139 -11.88 4.06 3.38
CA VAL A 139 -11.03 3.22 4.22
C VAL A 139 -11.88 2.10 4.80
N LEU A 140 -11.50 0.85 4.48
CA LEU A 140 -12.14 -0.34 5.03
C LEU A 140 -11.59 -0.61 6.43
N SER A 141 -12.43 -0.59 7.43
CA SER A 141 -12.08 -0.77 8.84
C SER A 141 -11.90 -2.24 9.20
N SER A 142 -11.02 -2.53 10.16
CA SER A 142 -10.93 -3.84 10.81
C SER A 142 -12.07 -4.06 11.81
N ASP A 143 -12.42 -3.01 12.56
CA ASP A 143 -13.42 -3.03 13.63
C ASP A 143 -13.83 -1.60 14.03
N ARG A 144 -14.61 -1.51 15.12
CA ARG A 144 -15.10 -0.25 15.70
C ARG A 144 -14.02 0.71 16.20
N SER A 145 -12.80 0.23 16.44
CA SER A 145 -11.71 1.06 16.94
C SER A 145 -10.96 1.79 15.84
N THR A 146 -11.03 1.29 14.61
CA THR A 146 -10.32 1.82 13.43
C THR A 146 -10.60 3.31 13.17
N PRO A 147 -11.85 3.81 13.24
CA PRO A 147 -12.13 5.23 13.01
C PRO A 147 -11.37 6.14 13.96
N LYS A 148 -11.41 5.85 15.27
CA LYS A 148 -10.68 6.64 16.28
C LYS A 148 -9.17 6.57 16.07
N THR A 149 -8.64 5.38 15.79
CA THR A 149 -7.20 5.16 15.57
C THR A 149 -6.70 5.98 14.39
N LEU A 150 -7.40 5.94 13.25
CA LEU A 150 -7.04 6.74 12.08
C LEU A 150 -7.18 8.23 12.34
N ALA A 151 -8.24 8.66 13.01
CA ALA A 151 -8.46 10.06 13.36
C ALA A 151 -7.33 10.64 14.25
N VAL A 152 -6.89 9.88 15.25
CA VAL A 152 -5.75 10.25 16.11
C VAL A 152 -4.47 10.42 15.27
N LEU A 153 -4.19 9.51 14.35
CA LEU A 153 -3.03 9.61 13.45
C LEU A 153 -3.12 10.84 12.55
N LEU A 154 -4.25 11.06 11.89
CA LEU A 154 -4.46 12.23 11.04
C LEU A 154 -4.26 13.52 11.81
N ASN A 155 -4.77 13.60 13.05
CA ASN A 155 -4.58 14.77 13.90
C ASN A 155 -3.11 14.96 14.29
N ALA A 156 -2.38 13.89 14.64
CA ALA A 156 -0.96 13.93 14.98
C ALA A 156 -0.07 14.39 13.82
N TYR A 157 -0.46 14.08 12.58
CA TYR A 157 0.24 14.52 11.37
C TYR A 157 -0.27 15.85 10.79
N GLY A 158 -1.01 16.65 11.57
CA GLY A 158 -1.52 17.94 11.14
C GLY A 158 -2.63 17.86 10.09
N ARG A 159 -3.33 16.74 10.02
CA ARG A 159 -4.48 16.47 9.12
C ARG A 159 -5.82 16.49 9.86
N GLY A 160 -5.86 17.02 11.09
CA GLY A 160 -7.05 17.00 11.95
C GLY A 160 -8.28 17.64 11.33
N ASP A 161 -8.13 18.62 10.44
CA ASP A 161 -9.23 19.30 9.77
C ASP A 161 -9.72 18.58 8.49
N SER A 162 -9.24 17.36 8.20
CA SER A 162 -9.78 16.50 7.16
C SER A 162 -11.25 16.17 7.44
N GLU A 163 -12.11 16.23 6.42
CA GLU A 163 -13.49 15.75 6.53
C GLU A 163 -13.47 14.24 6.79
N PHE A 164 -14.25 13.80 7.78
CA PHE A 164 -14.19 12.44 8.27
C PHE A 164 -15.60 11.91 8.54
N SER A 165 -16.07 10.97 7.74
CA SER A 165 -17.39 10.36 7.88
C SER A 165 -17.28 8.89 8.15
N VAL A 166 -17.93 8.39 9.18
CA VAL A 166 -18.04 6.94 9.47
C VAL A 166 -19.40 6.46 9.02
N LEU A 167 -19.37 5.44 8.15
CA LEU A 167 -20.57 4.83 7.56
C LEU A 167 -20.66 3.40 8.06
N GLU A 168 -21.72 3.10 8.77
CA GLU A 168 -21.94 1.85 9.48
C GLU A 168 -23.07 1.07 8.84
N GLN A 169 -22.98 -0.28 8.80
CA GLN A 169 -24.02 -1.20 8.34
C GLN A 169 -24.58 -0.85 6.95
N LEU A 170 -23.70 -0.37 6.02
CA LEU A 170 -24.09 0.10 4.70
C LEU A 170 -24.96 -0.89 3.93
N GLY A 171 -26.09 -0.40 3.40
CA GLY A 171 -27.09 -1.15 2.68
C GLY A 171 -28.06 -1.93 3.58
N GLY A 172 -27.79 -2.03 4.88
CA GLY A 172 -28.63 -2.77 5.83
C GLY A 172 -29.68 -1.89 6.53
N PRO A 173 -30.60 -2.52 7.28
CA PRO A 173 -31.64 -1.80 8.02
C PRO A 173 -31.10 -0.94 9.17
N ALA A 174 -29.89 -1.20 9.62
CA ALA A 174 -29.20 -0.42 10.66
C ALA A 174 -28.16 0.55 10.09
N GLU A 175 -28.28 0.89 8.80
CA GLU A 175 -27.36 1.82 8.15
C GLU A 175 -27.36 3.18 8.89
N ARG A 176 -26.16 3.66 9.19
CA ARG A 176 -25.97 4.93 9.89
C ARG A 176 -24.75 5.66 9.35
N ARG A 177 -24.82 6.98 9.29
CA ARG A 177 -23.70 7.86 8.92
C ARG A 177 -23.46 8.88 10.01
N ARG A 178 -22.20 9.13 10.33
CA ARG A 178 -21.77 10.17 11.27
C ARG A 178 -20.65 10.97 10.65
N ASP A 179 -20.90 12.25 10.46
CA ASP A 179 -19.97 13.20 9.86
C ASP A 179 -19.23 13.99 10.93
N GLY A 180 -18.03 14.46 10.60
CA GLY A 180 -17.22 15.34 11.43
C GLY A 180 -15.85 15.57 10.79
N THR A 181 -14.91 15.99 11.60
CA THR A 181 -13.49 16.13 11.24
C THR A 181 -12.65 15.04 11.93
N ALA A 182 -11.48 14.76 11.40
CA ALA A 182 -10.56 13.83 12.06
C ALA A 182 -10.19 14.32 13.47
N ARG A 183 -10.14 15.65 13.71
CA ARG A 183 -9.89 16.22 15.04
C ARG A 183 -11.00 15.87 16.03
N GLU A 184 -12.26 16.02 15.63
CA GLU A 184 -13.41 15.69 16.48
C GLU A 184 -13.44 14.20 16.81
N TRP A 185 -13.24 13.34 15.83
CA TRP A 185 -13.15 11.88 16.03
C TRP A 185 -11.95 11.44 16.87
N ALA A 186 -10.83 12.18 16.83
CA ALA A 186 -9.68 11.91 17.70
C ALA A 186 -9.96 12.22 19.17
N THR A 187 -10.72 13.30 19.45
CA THR A 187 -10.98 13.79 20.81
C THR A 187 -12.23 13.19 21.43
N ASP A 188 -13.32 13.08 20.66
CA ASP A 188 -14.66 12.73 21.16
C ASP A 188 -15.34 11.68 20.25
N ALA A 189 -14.63 10.58 19.95
CA ALA A 189 -15.20 9.49 19.16
C ALA A 189 -16.38 8.82 19.89
N PRO A 190 -17.54 8.61 19.21
CA PRO A 190 -18.65 7.88 19.80
C PRO A 190 -18.27 6.48 20.27
N LEU A 191 -18.79 6.05 21.43
CA LEU A 191 -18.50 4.72 22.00
C LEU A 191 -19.29 3.58 21.34
N ASP A 192 -20.38 3.92 20.62
CA ASP A 192 -21.31 2.98 20.01
C ASP A 192 -21.08 2.78 18.50
N VAL A 193 -19.84 2.92 18.04
CA VAL A 193 -19.48 2.61 16.65
C VAL A 193 -19.64 1.11 16.40
N ASP A 194 -20.27 0.75 15.28
CA ASP A 194 -20.44 -0.64 14.87
C ASP A 194 -19.13 -1.21 14.29
N ASP A 195 -18.90 -2.51 14.48
CA ASP A 195 -17.72 -3.19 13.91
C ASP A 195 -17.76 -3.20 12.37
N LEU A 196 -18.97 -3.27 11.78
CA LEU A 196 -19.13 -3.20 10.34
C LEU A 196 -19.22 -1.74 9.90
N ASN A 197 -18.08 -1.12 9.69
CA ASN A 197 -18.01 0.25 9.26
C ASN A 197 -16.96 0.46 8.16
N VAL A 198 -17.09 1.56 7.44
CA VAL A 198 -16.06 2.13 6.57
C VAL A 198 -15.93 3.61 6.86
N ILE A 199 -14.79 4.18 6.56
CA ILE A 199 -14.52 5.58 6.79
C ILE A 199 -14.35 6.27 5.43
N ALA A 200 -15.12 7.32 5.18
CA ALA A 200 -14.90 8.21 4.05
C ALA A 200 -14.09 9.41 4.53
N VAL A 201 -12.91 9.61 3.97
CA VAL A 201 -12.04 10.73 4.32
C VAL A 201 -11.81 11.59 3.10
N ARG A 202 -12.07 12.90 3.23
CA ARG A 202 -11.55 13.92 2.33
C ARG A 202 -10.37 14.58 3.02
N TYR A 203 -9.18 14.22 2.60
CA TYR A 203 -7.95 14.65 3.25
C TYR A 203 -7.70 16.13 3.04
N LEU A 204 -7.27 16.79 4.10
CA LEU A 204 -6.80 18.16 4.03
C LEU A 204 -5.69 18.26 2.96
N PRO A 205 -5.80 19.14 1.97
CA PRO A 205 -4.78 19.30 0.95
C PRO A 205 -3.44 19.66 1.57
N ASP A 206 -2.36 19.15 0.97
CA ASP A 206 -1.01 19.62 1.27
C ASP A 206 -0.63 20.67 0.21
N GLU A 207 -0.18 21.82 0.63
CA GLU A 207 0.38 22.84 -0.27
C GLU A 207 1.71 22.40 -0.91
N ARG A 208 2.31 21.32 -0.40
CA ARG A 208 3.56 20.78 -0.91
C ARG A 208 3.38 20.09 -2.25
N ARG A 209 4.36 20.29 -3.12
CA ARG A 209 4.43 19.71 -4.47
C ARG A 209 4.46 18.17 -4.45
N SER A 210 4.24 17.55 -5.59
CA SER A 210 4.34 16.10 -5.78
C SER A 210 5.72 15.55 -5.35
N SER A 211 6.80 16.29 -5.61
CA SER A 211 8.14 15.99 -5.09
C SER A 211 8.37 16.76 -3.80
N LEU A 212 8.64 16.05 -2.71
CA LEU A 212 8.79 16.64 -1.39
C LEU A 212 10.12 17.41 -1.28
N PRO A 213 10.14 18.60 -0.64
CA PRO A 213 11.39 19.29 -0.35
C PRO A 213 12.24 18.50 0.65
N ASP A 214 13.55 18.76 0.69
CA ASP A 214 14.49 17.99 1.52
C ASP A 214 14.22 18.15 3.02
N ASP A 215 13.72 19.32 3.46
CA ASP A 215 13.36 19.62 4.84
C ASP A 215 12.06 18.94 5.30
N ALA A 216 11.32 18.32 4.39
CA ALA A 216 10.17 17.48 4.75
C ALA A 216 10.58 16.13 5.33
N PHE A 217 11.84 15.74 5.20
CA PHE A 217 12.38 14.47 5.69
C PHE A 217 13.25 14.68 6.93
N VAL A 218 13.07 13.83 7.92
CA VAL A 218 14.05 13.68 8.99
C VAL A 218 15.34 13.11 8.40
N ASN A 219 16.46 13.82 8.49
CA ASN A 219 17.75 13.40 7.94
C ASN A 219 18.91 14.03 8.73
N ASP A 220 20.14 13.55 8.50
CA ASP A 220 21.38 14.04 9.07
C ASP A 220 22.25 14.82 8.07
N GLY A 221 21.65 15.31 6.98
CA GLY A 221 22.33 15.91 5.84
C GLY A 221 22.62 14.92 4.70
N GLN A 222 22.56 13.62 4.96
CA GLN A 222 22.68 12.55 3.96
C GLN A 222 21.31 12.22 3.36
N ILE A 223 20.93 12.98 2.38
CA ILE A 223 19.67 12.82 1.64
C ILE A 223 19.93 13.06 0.15
N THR A 224 19.32 12.22 -0.70
CA THR A 224 19.27 12.49 -2.13
C THR A 224 18.48 13.78 -2.37
N LYS A 225 19.15 14.82 -2.84
CA LYS A 225 18.57 16.16 -3.01
C LYS A 225 17.40 16.14 -3.98
N LEU A 226 16.41 17.01 -3.76
CA LEU A 226 15.15 17.06 -4.52
C LEU A 226 15.34 16.93 -6.03
N GLY A 227 16.24 17.70 -6.64
CA GLY A 227 16.45 17.65 -8.09
C GLY A 227 16.96 16.31 -8.59
N ILE A 228 17.90 15.69 -7.87
CA ILE A 228 18.44 14.37 -8.19
C ILE A 228 17.42 13.27 -7.90
N ARG A 229 16.67 13.41 -6.79
CA ARG A 229 15.59 12.47 -6.43
C ARG A 229 14.49 12.43 -7.50
N ALA A 230 14.08 13.61 -7.99
CA ALA A 230 13.07 13.70 -9.04
C ALA A 230 13.52 13.01 -10.35
N VAL A 231 14.76 13.25 -10.79
CA VAL A 231 15.32 12.58 -11.97
C VAL A 231 15.48 11.07 -11.74
N THR A 232 15.94 10.66 -10.57
CA THR A 232 16.10 9.24 -10.21
C THR A 232 14.76 8.50 -10.26
N LEU A 233 13.70 9.09 -9.70
CA LEU A 233 12.36 8.50 -9.74
C LEU A 233 11.78 8.48 -11.16
N ALA A 234 12.04 9.49 -11.98
CA ALA A 234 11.62 9.49 -13.39
C ALA A 234 12.25 8.32 -14.17
N VAL A 235 13.53 8.02 -13.90
CA VAL A 235 14.25 6.91 -14.52
C VAL A 235 13.82 5.55 -13.97
N LEU A 236 13.62 5.44 -12.65
CA LEU A 236 13.06 4.24 -12.00
C LEU A 236 11.64 3.92 -12.50
N ALA A 237 10.88 4.92 -12.96
CA ALA A 237 9.56 4.79 -13.57
C ALA A 237 8.62 3.85 -12.79
N PRO A 238 8.24 4.19 -11.54
CA PRO A 238 7.39 3.34 -10.71
C PRO A 238 6.07 3.01 -11.39
N ARG A 239 5.60 1.77 -11.23
CA ARG A 239 4.33 1.27 -11.76
C ARG A 239 3.48 0.69 -10.63
N PRO A 240 2.15 0.66 -10.76
CA PRO A 240 1.28 0.08 -9.75
C PRO A 240 1.69 -1.35 -9.35
N GLY A 241 1.79 -1.62 -8.04
CA GLY A 241 2.10 -2.94 -7.50
C GLY A 241 3.57 -3.33 -7.49
N GLU A 242 4.47 -2.48 -7.99
CA GLU A 242 5.90 -2.77 -8.01
C GLU A 242 6.57 -2.55 -6.66
N ARG A 243 7.69 -3.26 -6.46
CA ARG A 243 8.54 -3.15 -5.27
C ARG A 243 9.91 -2.61 -5.63
N LEU A 244 10.34 -1.60 -4.85
CA LEU A 244 11.70 -1.06 -4.90
C LEU A 244 12.57 -1.74 -3.82
N TRP A 245 13.82 -2.04 -4.17
CA TRP A 245 14.92 -2.12 -3.22
C TRP A 245 15.69 -0.79 -3.23
N ASP A 246 15.74 -0.10 -2.08
CA ASP A 246 16.50 1.14 -1.89
C ASP A 246 17.77 0.80 -1.10
N VAL A 247 18.90 0.68 -1.78
CA VAL A 247 20.18 0.25 -1.22
C VAL A 247 21.04 1.44 -0.86
N GLY A 248 21.49 1.50 0.40
CA GLY A 248 22.10 2.69 0.99
C GLY A 248 21.07 3.81 1.12
N ALA A 249 19.91 3.47 1.69
CA ALA A 249 18.70 4.28 1.65
C ALA A 249 18.82 5.62 2.39
N GLY A 250 19.78 5.78 3.33
CA GLY A 250 19.98 7.00 4.09
C GLY A 250 18.73 7.38 4.90
N SER A 251 18.06 8.47 4.53
CA SER A 251 16.80 8.89 5.13
C SER A 251 15.55 8.19 4.56
N GLY A 252 15.71 7.34 3.56
CA GLY A 252 14.62 6.66 2.85
C GLY A 252 13.83 7.55 1.89
N SER A 253 14.37 8.69 1.50
CA SER A 253 13.64 9.67 0.67
C SER A 253 13.22 9.13 -0.70
N ILE A 254 14.02 8.27 -1.33
CA ILE A 254 13.68 7.60 -2.60
C ILE A 254 12.59 6.56 -2.35
N ALA A 255 12.74 5.70 -1.34
CA ALA A 255 11.75 4.69 -0.98
C ALA A 255 10.37 5.31 -0.66
N VAL A 256 10.35 6.42 0.11
CA VAL A 256 9.11 7.15 0.43
C VAL A 256 8.45 7.68 -0.83
N GLU A 257 9.17 8.39 -1.69
CA GLU A 257 8.61 8.96 -2.93
C GLU A 257 8.18 7.87 -3.93
N TRP A 258 8.92 6.75 -3.99
CA TRP A 258 8.52 5.57 -4.75
C TRP A 258 7.17 5.03 -4.29
N CYS A 259 7.01 4.79 -2.98
CA CYS A 259 5.76 4.27 -2.43
C CYS A 259 4.59 5.26 -2.59
N ARG A 260 4.87 6.58 -2.64
CA ARG A 260 3.86 7.63 -2.89
C ARG A 260 3.45 7.76 -4.36
N SER A 261 4.24 7.22 -5.27
CA SER A 261 3.94 7.32 -6.71
C SER A 261 2.64 6.59 -7.07
N TRP A 262 2.37 5.44 -6.42
CA TRP A 262 1.14 4.66 -6.62
C TRP A 262 0.73 3.96 -5.32
N PRO A 263 -0.59 3.81 -5.04
CA PRO A 263 -1.09 3.24 -3.78
C PRO A 263 -0.58 1.84 -3.44
N SER A 264 -0.28 1.02 -4.45
CA SER A 264 0.17 -0.37 -4.28
C SER A 264 1.69 -0.55 -4.36
N CYS A 265 2.46 0.53 -4.52
CA CYS A 265 3.94 0.46 -4.49
C CYS A 265 4.43 0.19 -3.07
N THR A 266 5.45 -0.67 -2.97
CA THR A 266 6.13 -1.02 -1.71
C THR A 266 7.64 -0.86 -1.86
N ALA A 267 8.37 -0.78 -0.74
CA ALA A 267 9.82 -0.75 -0.76
C ALA A 267 10.44 -1.61 0.34
N VAL A 268 11.64 -2.10 0.07
CA VAL A 268 12.58 -2.62 1.07
C VAL A 268 13.77 -1.67 1.09
N ALA A 269 14.09 -1.08 2.23
CA ALA A 269 15.19 -0.15 2.40
C ALA A 269 16.34 -0.81 3.16
N PHE A 270 17.53 -0.82 2.56
CA PHE A 270 18.74 -1.38 3.16
C PHE A 270 19.66 -0.25 3.62
N GLU A 271 19.89 -0.14 4.92
CA GLU A 271 20.73 0.91 5.51
C GLU A 271 21.54 0.35 6.68
N ARG A 272 22.87 0.55 6.63
CA ARG A 272 23.79 0.04 7.67
C ARG A 272 23.69 0.80 9.00
N GLU A 273 23.48 2.12 8.92
CA GLU A 273 23.46 3.00 10.09
C GLU A 273 22.14 2.88 10.84
N GLU A 274 22.15 2.40 12.09
CA GLU A 274 20.95 2.20 12.90
C GLU A 274 20.13 3.49 13.06
N ARG A 275 20.80 4.61 13.29
CA ARG A 275 20.14 5.91 13.40
C ARG A 275 19.36 6.29 12.14
N ARG A 276 19.91 5.98 10.95
CA ARG A 276 19.24 6.27 9.67
C ARG A 276 18.08 5.33 9.42
N ARG A 277 18.15 4.07 9.85
CA ARG A 277 17.00 3.15 9.85
C ARG A 277 15.82 3.74 10.64
N LEU A 278 16.08 4.39 11.78
CA LEU A 278 15.04 5.12 12.52
C LEU A 278 14.47 6.29 11.70
N PHE A 279 15.29 7.05 10.98
CA PHE A 279 14.81 8.11 10.09
C PHE A 279 13.90 7.57 9.00
N ILE A 280 14.25 6.42 8.38
CA ILE A 280 13.40 5.77 7.37
C ILE A 280 12.02 5.46 7.96
N GLY A 281 11.97 4.87 9.17
CA GLY A 281 10.72 4.55 9.87
C GLY A 281 9.88 5.81 10.16
N LEU A 282 10.50 6.87 10.67
CA LEU A 282 9.83 8.15 10.95
C LEU A 282 9.28 8.78 9.67
N ASN A 283 10.06 8.80 8.59
CA ASN A 283 9.64 9.34 7.32
C ASN A 283 8.53 8.49 6.68
N ALA A 284 8.63 7.15 6.73
CA ALA A 284 7.59 6.25 6.25
C ALA A 284 6.26 6.52 6.96
N ALA A 285 6.28 6.65 8.29
CA ALA A 285 5.11 6.97 9.10
C ALA A 285 4.53 8.36 8.76
N ALA A 286 5.38 9.39 8.66
CA ALA A 286 4.96 10.76 8.35
C ALA A 286 4.30 10.89 6.97
N PHE A 287 4.65 10.02 6.03
CA PHE A 287 4.12 10.04 4.67
C PHE A 287 3.12 8.91 4.38
N GLY A 288 2.77 8.11 5.38
CA GLY A 288 1.75 7.06 5.26
C GLY A 288 2.13 5.95 4.29
N VAL A 289 3.41 5.57 4.23
CA VAL A 289 3.90 4.52 3.34
C VAL A 289 4.47 3.35 4.13
N SER A 290 4.41 2.14 3.54
CA SER A 290 4.97 0.93 4.14
C SER A 290 6.34 0.62 3.52
N ILE A 291 7.38 0.62 4.35
CA ILE A 291 8.76 0.30 3.96
C ILE A 291 9.28 -0.79 4.91
N ASP A 292 9.75 -1.90 4.36
CA ASP A 292 10.49 -2.93 5.12
C ASP A 292 11.93 -2.42 5.31
N VAL A 293 12.31 -2.09 6.55
CA VAL A 293 13.62 -1.50 6.86
C VAL A 293 14.57 -2.59 7.36
N ARG A 294 15.69 -2.76 6.67
CA ARG A 294 16.67 -3.81 6.91
C ARG A 294 18.07 -3.26 7.16
N GLY A 295 18.97 -4.14 7.57
CA GLY A 295 20.37 -3.85 7.82
C GLY A 295 21.19 -3.59 6.55
N GLU A 296 22.48 -3.81 6.64
CA GLU A 296 23.45 -3.54 5.57
C GLU A 296 23.30 -4.50 4.39
N ALA A 297 23.36 -3.97 3.17
CA ALA A 297 23.46 -4.73 1.93
C ALA A 297 24.92 -5.22 1.69
N PRO A 298 25.15 -6.39 1.09
CA PRO A 298 24.16 -7.34 0.61
C PRO A 298 23.67 -8.34 1.67
N ASP A 299 24.25 -8.35 2.87
CA ASP A 299 24.01 -9.36 3.92
C ASP A 299 22.53 -9.43 4.35
N ALA A 300 21.83 -8.30 4.27
CA ALA A 300 20.42 -8.21 4.64
C ALA A 300 19.43 -8.54 3.50
N PHE A 301 19.90 -9.02 2.35
CA PHE A 301 19.02 -9.38 1.22
C PHE A 301 18.24 -10.67 1.47
N ASP A 302 18.75 -11.55 2.32
CA ASP A 302 18.10 -12.83 2.64
C ASP A 302 16.68 -12.63 3.17
N GLY A 303 15.72 -13.35 2.59
CA GLY A 303 14.31 -13.26 2.96
C GLY A 303 13.64 -11.93 2.58
N ALA A 304 14.31 -11.04 1.84
CA ALA A 304 13.65 -9.87 1.28
C ALA A 304 12.77 -10.29 0.08
N ALA A 305 11.60 -9.67 -0.01
CA ALA A 305 10.73 -9.96 -1.15
C ALA A 305 11.32 -9.39 -2.44
N THR A 306 11.28 -10.18 -3.53
CA THR A 306 11.86 -9.87 -4.84
C THR A 306 11.48 -8.47 -5.33
N PRO A 307 12.45 -7.63 -5.79
CA PRO A 307 12.19 -6.29 -6.30
C PRO A 307 11.76 -6.32 -7.78
N SER A 308 11.03 -5.31 -8.21
CA SER A 308 10.81 -4.97 -9.61
C SER A 308 11.81 -3.92 -10.10
N ALA A 309 12.32 -3.12 -9.17
CA ALA A 309 13.34 -2.12 -9.41
C ALA A 309 14.31 -2.04 -8.22
N VAL A 310 15.56 -1.69 -8.49
CA VAL A 310 16.60 -1.44 -7.49
C VAL A 310 17.16 -0.04 -7.68
N PHE A 311 17.27 0.71 -6.61
CA PHE A 311 18.04 1.93 -6.54
C PHE A 311 19.26 1.73 -5.64
N ILE A 312 20.45 2.14 -6.10
CA ILE A 312 21.65 2.16 -5.28
C ILE A 312 22.07 3.62 -5.08
N GLY A 313 21.79 4.14 -3.89
CA GLY A 313 22.14 5.50 -3.46
C GLY A 313 23.41 5.57 -2.64
N GLY A 314 23.84 4.45 -2.07
CA GLY A 314 25.06 4.31 -1.26
C GLY A 314 25.53 2.86 -1.19
N GLY A 315 26.76 2.65 -0.71
CA GLY A 315 27.33 1.29 -0.58
C GLY A 315 27.83 0.67 -1.90
N LEU A 316 27.84 1.42 -3.01
CA LEU A 316 28.26 0.90 -4.33
C LEU A 316 29.70 0.38 -4.35
N THR A 317 30.57 0.93 -3.51
CA THR A 317 31.97 0.50 -3.36
C THR A 317 32.16 -0.74 -2.50
N GLN A 318 31.08 -1.21 -1.84
CA GLN A 318 31.13 -2.43 -1.06
C GLN A 318 31.16 -3.63 -2.01
N PRO A 319 32.12 -4.58 -1.82
CA PRO A 319 32.24 -5.73 -2.70
C PRO A 319 30.94 -6.55 -2.79
N GLY A 320 30.55 -6.91 -4.02
CA GLY A 320 29.41 -7.76 -4.30
C GLY A 320 28.03 -7.07 -4.29
N VAL A 321 27.87 -5.84 -3.80
CA VAL A 321 26.56 -5.16 -3.72
C VAL A 321 25.93 -5.03 -5.11
N LEU A 322 26.66 -4.54 -6.10
CA LEU A 322 26.11 -4.32 -7.44
C LEU A 322 25.68 -5.65 -8.10
N ASP A 323 26.54 -6.66 -8.04
CA ASP A 323 26.25 -7.97 -8.65
C ASP A 323 25.08 -8.65 -7.91
N ALA A 324 25.04 -8.62 -6.58
CA ALA A 324 23.92 -9.16 -5.80
C ALA A 324 22.59 -8.42 -6.08
N CYS A 325 22.61 -7.12 -6.32
CA CYS A 325 21.42 -6.39 -6.75
C CYS A 325 20.91 -6.84 -8.13
N LEU A 326 21.83 -7.06 -9.07
CA LEU A 326 21.50 -7.56 -10.42
C LEU A 326 20.95 -8.99 -10.39
N ASP A 327 21.53 -9.87 -9.58
CA ASP A 327 21.14 -11.28 -9.44
C ASP A 327 19.73 -11.43 -8.82
N ASN A 328 19.30 -10.49 -8.00
CA ASN A 328 17.96 -10.49 -7.38
C ASN A 328 16.89 -9.85 -8.25
N LEU A 329 17.25 -9.17 -9.34
CA LEU A 329 16.28 -8.56 -10.26
C LEU A 329 15.74 -9.62 -11.25
N PRO A 330 14.43 -9.71 -11.44
CA PRO A 330 13.85 -10.54 -12.50
C PRO A 330 14.18 -9.97 -13.88
N VAL A 331 14.00 -10.77 -14.92
CA VAL A 331 14.07 -10.31 -16.31
C VAL A 331 13.09 -9.12 -16.50
N GLY A 332 13.56 -8.04 -17.11
CA GLY A 332 12.80 -6.79 -17.24
C GLY A 332 12.85 -5.89 -16.00
N GLY A 333 13.51 -6.31 -14.93
CA GLY A 333 13.76 -5.50 -13.75
C GLY A 333 14.69 -4.32 -14.06
N ARG A 334 14.55 -3.22 -13.32
CA ARG A 334 15.30 -1.97 -13.54
C ARG A 334 16.28 -1.73 -12.39
N LEU A 335 17.52 -1.38 -12.73
CA LEU A 335 18.49 -0.90 -11.75
C LEU A 335 18.91 0.52 -12.11
N VAL A 336 18.88 1.40 -11.11
CA VAL A 336 19.41 2.77 -11.19
C VAL A 336 20.41 2.96 -10.06
N ALA A 337 21.62 3.44 -10.37
CA ALA A 337 22.65 3.72 -9.39
C ALA A 337 23.18 5.11 -9.54
N ASN A 338 23.35 5.83 -8.42
CA ASN A 338 23.93 7.16 -8.37
C ASN A 338 25.32 7.13 -7.71
N ALA A 339 26.28 7.85 -8.27
CA ALA A 339 27.63 8.00 -7.77
C ALA A 339 28.01 9.47 -7.67
N VAL A 340 28.68 9.84 -6.57
CA VAL A 340 29.22 11.19 -6.32
C VAL A 340 30.71 11.20 -6.00
N THR A 341 31.35 10.02 -5.95
CA THR A 341 32.81 9.88 -5.73
C THR A 341 33.46 9.22 -6.92
N ALA A 342 34.75 9.48 -7.13
CA ALA A 342 35.52 8.92 -8.25
C ALA A 342 35.53 7.37 -8.22
N GLU A 343 35.59 6.77 -7.02
CA GLU A 343 35.60 5.33 -6.85
C GLU A 343 34.26 4.73 -7.29
N SER A 344 33.14 5.31 -6.87
CA SER A 344 31.79 4.87 -7.27
C SER A 344 31.56 5.09 -8.76
N GLU A 345 32.02 6.22 -9.32
CA GLU A 345 31.92 6.50 -10.76
C GLU A 345 32.68 5.49 -11.60
N ALA A 346 33.87 5.05 -11.15
CA ALA A 346 34.65 4.04 -11.83
C ALA A 346 33.89 2.69 -11.92
N ILE A 347 33.18 2.32 -10.86
CA ILE A 347 32.33 1.10 -10.83
C ILE A 347 31.18 1.23 -11.84
N LEU A 348 30.50 2.38 -11.88
CA LEU A 348 29.42 2.60 -12.85
C LEU A 348 29.90 2.59 -14.29
N ALA A 349 31.07 3.19 -14.57
CA ALA A 349 31.68 3.17 -15.90
C ALA A 349 32.02 1.75 -16.35
N GLN A 350 32.55 0.90 -15.44
CA GLN A 350 32.82 -0.51 -15.71
C GLN A 350 31.54 -1.31 -15.94
N ALA A 351 30.51 -1.08 -15.10
CA ALA A 351 29.20 -1.71 -15.25
C ALA A 351 28.55 -1.35 -16.60
N TYR A 352 28.57 -0.07 -16.98
CA TYR A 352 28.10 0.39 -18.27
C TYR A 352 28.85 -0.29 -19.44
N SER A 353 30.17 -0.41 -19.35
CA SER A 353 30.98 -1.08 -20.39
C SER A 353 30.67 -2.57 -20.52
N ARG A 354 30.30 -3.23 -19.41
CA ARG A 354 30.01 -4.67 -19.34
C ARG A 354 28.57 -4.98 -19.75
N LEU A 355 27.61 -4.19 -19.29
CA LEU A 355 26.19 -4.52 -19.32
C LEU A 355 25.38 -3.59 -20.23
N GLY A 356 25.97 -2.50 -20.73
CA GLY A 356 25.26 -1.46 -21.48
C GLY A 356 24.34 -0.62 -20.57
N GLY A 357 23.18 -0.27 -21.07
CA GLY A 357 22.25 0.64 -20.40
C GLY A 357 22.53 2.10 -20.77
N GLU A 358 22.19 3.03 -19.90
CA GLU A 358 22.47 4.45 -20.07
C GLU A 358 23.34 5.01 -18.92
N LEU A 359 24.33 5.83 -19.27
CA LEU A 359 25.18 6.53 -18.31
C LEU A 359 25.02 8.03 -18.50
N ARG A 360 24.59 8.73 -17.47
CA ARG A 360 24.34 10.18 -17.48
C ARG A 360 25.14 10.87 -16.39
N ARG A 361 25.41 12.17 -16.56
CA ARG A 361 25.99 13.00 -15.52
C ARG A 361 25.17 14.28 -15.37
N PHE A 362 24.80 14.59 -14.13
CA PHE A 362 24.04 15.79 -13.79
C PHE A 362 24.87 16.69 -12.89
N GLN A 363 24.81 17.97 -13.16
CA GLN A 363 25.29 19.01 -12.25
C GLN A 363 24.26 20.14 -12.23
N HIS A 364 23.87 20.57 -11.05
CA HIS A 364 22.98 21.70 -10.90
C HIS A 364 23.55 22.73 -9.95
N TYR A 365 23.03 23.92 -10.03
CA TYR A 365 23.49 25.09 -9.27
C TYR A 365 22.30 25.61 -8.45
N HIS A 366 22.57 26.07 -7.24
CA HIS A 366 21.61 26.81 -6.43
C HIS A 366 21.94 28.28 -6.44
N GLY A 367 20.91 29.15 -6.55
CA GLY A 367 21.05 30.57 -6.30
C GLY A 367 21.17 30.83 -4.81
N GLU A 368 22.27 31.45 -4.37
CA GLU A 368 22.51 31.83 -2.98
C GLU A 368 22.81 33.30 -2.86
N PRO A 369 22.50 33.98 -1.74
CA PRO A 369 22.87 35.39 -1.53
C PRO A 369 24.39 35.61 -1.67
N LEU A 370 24.76 36.62 -2.43
CA LEU A 370 26.13 37.08 -2.60
C LEU A 370 26.15 38.60 -2.41
N GLY A 371 26.21 39.07 -1.17
CA GLY A 371 25.94 40.45 -0.79
C GLY A 371 24.52 40.84 -1.17
N ASP A 372 24.35 41.91 -1.92
CA ASP A 372 23.05 42.39 -2.45
C ASP A 372 22.59 41.67 -3.72
N PHE A 373 23.35 40.70 -4.18
CA PHE A 373 23.08 39.95 -5.41
C PHE A 373 22.84 38.46 -5.14
N THR A 374 22.48 37.72 -6.19
CA THR A 374 22.36 36.24 -6.14
C THR A 374 23.51 35.64 -6.95
N GLY A 375 24.30 34.78 -6.34
CA GLY A 375 25.33 33.97 -6.97
C GLY A 375 24.87 32.51 -7.18
N TRP A 376 25.51 31.84 -8.15
CA TRP A 376 25.25 30.41 -8.42
C TRP A 376 26.29 29.56 -7.71
N ARG A 377 25.82 28.68 -6.81
CA ARG A 377 26.66 27.70 -6.12
C ARG A 377 26.49 26.32 -6.76
N PRO A 378 27.57 25.71 -7.30
CA PRO A 378 27.50 24.35 -7.85
C PRO A 378 27.29 23.31 -6.75
N GLN A 379 26.46 22.36 -7.03
CA GLN A 379 26.36 21.13 -6.24
C GLN A 379 27.37 20.10 -6.79
N LEU A 380 27.65 19.06 -6.00
CA LEU A 380 28.46 17.94 -6.48
C LEU A 380 27.79 17.31 -7.70
N PRO A 381 28.55 17.03 -8.77
CA PRO A 381 28.00 16.30 -9.91
C PRO A 381 27.61 14.88 -9.48
N VAL A 382 26.53 14.37 -10.06
CA VAL A 382 26.04 13.00 -9.84
C VAL A 382 26.13 12.26 -11.16
N THR A 383 26.87 11.16 -11.17
CA THR A 383 26.86 10.19 -12.27
C THR A 383 25.81 9.15 -11.99
N GLN A 384 24.88 8.95 -12.93
CA GLN A 384 23.79 7.99 -12.85
C GLN A 384 23.93 6.96 -13.96
N TRP A 385 23.82 5.68 -13.58
CA TRP A 385 23.73 4.57 -14.51
C TRP A 385 22.42 3.85 -14.34
N GLU A 386 21.80 3.48 -15.46
CA GLU A 386 20.59 2.64 -15.48
C GLU A 386 20.76 1.45 -16.41
N VAL A 387 20.14 0.33 -16.03
CA VAL A 387 20.07 -0.88 -16.84
C VAL A 387 18.77 -1.63 -16.61
N ILE A 388 18.28 -2.28 -17.66
CA ILE A 388 17.17 -3.24 -17.58
C ILE A 388 17.75 -4.64 -17.75
N THR A 389 17.44 -5.55 -16.81
CA THR A 389 17.89 -6.94 -16.86
C THR A 389 17.25 -7.68 -18.04
N ARG A 390 18.03 -8.54 -18.72
CA ARG A 390 17.62 -9.31 -19.90
C ARG A 390 17.50 -10.79 -19.62
#